data_2cb0d02a04e3392ba76d7b9a9582c83a
#
_entry.id   2cb0d02a04e3392ba76d7b9a9582c83a
#
_cell.length_a   1.000
_cell.length_b   1.000
_cell.length_c   1.000
_cell.angle_alpha   90.00
_cell.angle_beta   90.00
_cell.angle_gamma   90.00
#
_symmetry.space_group_name_H-M   'P 1'
#
loop_
_entity.id
_entity.type
_entity.pdbx_description
1 polymer ?
#
loop_
_entity_poly.entity_id
_entity_poly.type
_entity_poly.pdbx_seq_one_letter_code
_entity_poly.pdbx_strand_id
1 'polypeptide(L)'
;YDKRHLFRMGNEHERFSMGKSRVVMDYKGWKIMPLICYDLRFPVWSKNKFQFNKYEYDLLIYVANWPSVRSDVWKSLLIARSIENLAYVAGVNRVGIDGNGVEHTGDSGIYEPSGKPLFLLPPDEEIMATQLLSYEALQQWREKLNAGLDWDDFTIDY
;
A
#
# COMPACT_ATOMS: atom_id res chain seq x y z
N TYR A 1 7.42 10.00 -5.96
CA TYR A 1 7.62 9.64 -4.55
C TYR A 1 8.99 9.02 -4.34
N ASP A 2 9.75 9.55 -3.42
CA ASP A 2 11.03 8.98 -2.99
C ASP A 2 10.79 8.02 -1.83
N LYS A 3 11.27 6.78 -1.96
CA LYS A 3 11.10 5.74 -0.95
C LYS A 3 11.58 6.19 0.43
N ARG A 4 10.70 6.09 1.44
CA ARG A 4 11.02 6.53 2.80
C ARG A 4 11.91 5.54 3.53
N HIS A 5 11.58 4.24 3.47
CA HIS A 5 12.26 3.20 4.23
C HIS A 5 13.15 2.37 3.32
N LEU A 6 14.44 2.62 3.40
CA LEU A 6 15.43 1.89 2.62
C LEU A 6 15.66 0.49 3.21
N PHE A 7 15.67 -0.53 2.34
CA PHE A 7 15.83 -1.92 2.75
C PHE A 7 17.28 -2.24 3.05
N ARG A 8 17.67 -2.25 4.35
CA ARG A 8 19.05 -2.42 4.80
C ARG A 8 19.64 -3.77 4.42
N MET A 9 18.87 -4.86 4.46
CA MET A 9 19.35 -6.18 4.02
C MET A 9 19.68 -6.23 2.54
N GLY A 10 19.17 -5.32 1.73
CA GLY A 10 19.50 -5.13 0.33
C GLY A 10 20.53 -4.01 0.09
N ASN A 11 21.15 -3.48 1.14
CA ASN A 11 22.13 -2.41 1.07
C ASN A 11 21.64 -1.14 0.35
N GLU A 12 20.31 -0.92 0.31
CA GLU A 12 19.75 0.28 -0.33
C GLU A 12 20.29 1.56 0.33
N HIS A 13 20.50 1.58 1.63
CA HIS A 13 20.99 2.74 2.39
C HIS A 13 22.42 3.16 2.03
N GLU A 14 23.19 2.30 1.35
CA GLU A 14 24.53 2.62 0.86
C GLU A 14 24.50 3.30 -0.52
N ARG A 15 23.36 3.21 -1.24
CA ARG A 15 23.22 3.63 -2.63
C ARG A 15 22.19 4.72 -2.85
N PHE A 16 21.23 4.84 -1.94
CA PHE A 16 20.10 5.76 -2.07
C PHE A 16 19.91 6.59 -0.80
N SER A 17 19.37 7.77 -0.96
CA SER A 17 18.89 8.61 0.14
C SER A 17 17.41 8.34 0.40
N MET A 18 17.01 8.34 1.67
CA MET A 18 15.61 8.21 2.04
C MET A 18 14.79 9.45 1.67
N GLY A 19 13.58 9.24 1.21
CA GLY A 19 12.60 10.32 1.03
C GLY A 19 12.16 10.91 2.37
N LYS A 20 11.74 12.18 2.35
CA LYS A 20 11.26 12.89 3.54
C LYS A 20 9.82 13.37 3.40
N SER A 21 9.19 13.14 2.27
CA SER A 21 7.86 13.66 1.97
C SER A 21 6.86 12.55 1.71
N ARG A 22 5.70 12.64 2.34
CA ARG A 22 4.53 11.89 1.93
C ARG A 22 3.94 12.57 0.69
N VAL A 23 3.56 11.76 -0.27
CA VAL A 23 2.96 12.25 -1.53
C VAL A 23 1.54 11.72 -1.62
N VAL A 24 0.58 12.60 -1.77
CA VAL A 24 -0.79 12.27 -2.14
C VAL A 24 -1.13 13.05 -3.38
N MET A 25 -1.54 12.37 -4.43
CA MET A 25 -1.93 13.01 -5.69
C MET A 25 -3.43 12.93 -5.91
N ASP A 26 -3.99 13.99 -6.47
CA ASP A 26 -5.37 13.99 -6.96
C ASP A 26 -5.40 13.50 -8.42
N TYR A 27 -6.18 12.47 -8.67
CA TYR A 27 -6.43 11.96 -10.01
C TYR A 27 -7.91 11.66 -10.21
N LYS A 28 -8.56 12.42 -11.07
CA LYS A 28 -10.01 12.26 -11.39
C LYS A 28 -10.90 12.19 -10.14
N GLY A 29 -10.59 12.99 -9.12
CA GLY A 29 -11.33 13.04 -7.86
C GLY A 29 -10.94 11.99 -6.83
N TRP A 30 -10.02 11.07 -7.14
CA TRP A 30 -9.41 10.15 -6.20
C TRP A 30 -8.13 10.71 -5.61
N LYS A 31 -7.92 10.51 -4.33
CA LYS A 31 -6.67 10.80 -3.64
C LYS A 31 -5.84 9.53 -3.54
N ILE A 32 -4.67 9.51 -4.16
CA ILE A 32 -3.83 8.32 -4.30
C ILE A 32 -2.49 8.55 -3.63
N MET A 33 -2.09 7.62 -2.75
CA MET A 33 -0.78 7.63 -2.10
C MET A 33 0.09 6.48 -2.63
N PRO A 34 1.13 6.76 -3.43
CA PRO A 34 2.09 5.76 -3.86
C PRO A 34 3.14 5.49 -2.79
N LEU A 35 3.50 4.23 -2.61
CA LEU A 35 4.53 3.76 -1.68
C LEU A 35 5.36 2.65 -2.32
N ILE A 36 6.56 2.38 -1.78
CA ILE A 36 7.49 1.43 -2.38
C ILE A 36 7.88 0.33 -1.40
N CYS A 37 7.52 -0.91 -1.74
CA CYS A 37 8.04 -2.16 -1.20
C CYS A 37 8.16 -2.15 0.34
N TYR A 38 9.34 -1.89 0.89
CA TYR A 38 9.64 -1.94 2.31
C TYR A 38 8.83 -0.94 3.15
N ASP A 39 8.30 0.13 2.53
CA ASP A 39 7.39 1.08 3.20
C ASP A 39 6.15 0.38 3.77
N LEU A 40 5.74 -0.75 3.17
CA LEU A 40 4.61 -1.56 3.65
C LEU A 40 4.77 -2.04 5.09
N ARG A 41 5.99 -2.20 5.59
CA ARG A 41 6.26 -2.63 6.98
C ARG A 41 6.04 -1.54 8.03
N PHE A 42 5.87 -0.29 7.62
CA PHE A 42 5.85 0.87 8.51
C PHE A 42 4.49 1.54 8.51
N PRO A 43 3.57 1.10 9.42
CA PRO A 43 2.18 1.59 9.43
C PRO A 43 2.07 3.09 9.65
N VAL A 44 2.92 3.67 10.48
CA VAL A 44 2.87 5.11 10.79
C VAL A 44 3.06 5.97 9.54
N TRP A 45 3.96 5.54 8.62
CA TRP A 45 4.19 6.27 7.38
C TRP A 45 3.00 6.25 6.42
N SER A 46 2.30 5.12 6.36
CA SER A 46 1.13 4.93 5.51
C SER A 46 -0.19 5.27 6.21
N LYS A 47 -0.17 5.64 7.48
CA LYS A 47 -1.41 5.92 8.22
C LYS A 47 -2.19 7.05 7.56
N ASN A 48 -3.46 6.78 7.25
CA ASN A 48 -4.39 7.78 6.75
C ASN A 48 -4.69 8.81 7.84
N LYS A 49 -5.03 10.02 7.44
CA LYS A 49 -5.48 11.07 8.35
C LYS A 49 -6.93 11.41 8.06
N PHE A 50 -7.65 11.75 9.12
CA PHE A 50 -9.02 12.25 9.03
C PHE A 50 -9.08 13.63 9.67
N GLN A 51 -9.15 14.65 8.83
CA GLN A 51 -9.14 16.04 9.26
C GLN A 51 -10.19 16.84 8.47
N PHE A 52 -10.87 17.75 9.10
CA PHE A 52 -11.95 18.55 8.47
C PHE A 52 -13.00 17.69 7.75
N ASN A 53 -13.38 16.56 8.36
CA ASN A 53 -14.30 15.55 7.81
C ASN A 53 -13.86 14.97 6.46
N LYS A 54 -12.54 14.87 6.23
CA LYS A 54 -11.97 14.31 4.99
C LYS A 54 -10.82 13.37 5.30
N TYR A 55 -10.80 12.26 4.58
CA TYR A 55 -9.66 11.37 4.54
C TYR A 55 -8.55 11.94 3.64
N GLU A 56 -7.30 11.77 4.04
CA GLU A 56 -6.14 12.28 3.30
C GLU A 56 -5.98 11.57 1.94
N TYR A 57 -6.30 10.26 1.89
CA TYR A 57 -6.27 9.48 0.66
C TYR A 57 -7.36 8.39 0.63
N ASP A 58 -7.63 7.89 -0.59
CA ASP A 58 -8.66 6.89 -0.90
C ASP A 58 -8.05 5.55 -1.32
N LEU A 59 -6.86 5.58 -1.91
CA LEU A 59 -6.14 4.43 -2.44
C LEU A 59 -4.66 4.50 -2.07
N LEU A 60 -4.15 3.42 -1.49
CA LEU A 60 -2.73 3.14 -1.36
C LEU A 60 -2.27 2.27 -2.52
N ILE A 61 -1.13 2.60 -3.13
CA ILE A 61 -0.48 1.75 -4.13
C ILE A 61 0.92 1.40 -3.64
N TYR A 62 1.22 0.11 -3.55
CA TYR A 62 2.56 -0.40 -3.28
C TYR A 62 3.11 -1.06 -4.53
N VAL A 63 4.25 -0.57 -5.03
CA VAL A 63 5.05 -1.26 -6.04
C VAL A 63 6.24 -1.92 -5.36
N ALA A 64 6.52 -3.19 -5.68
CA ALA A 64 7.46 -3.96 -4.90
C ALA A 64 8.32 -4.94 -5.70
N ASN A 65 9.46 -5.25 -5.08
CA ASN A 65 10.34 -6.37 -5.38
C ASN A 65 10.41 -7.23 -4.10
N TRP A 66 9.28 -7.90 -3.77
CA TRP A 66 9.08 -8.62 -2.51
C TRP A 66 9.25 -10.12 -2.70
N PRO A 67 10.25 -10.75 -2.04
CA PRO A 67 10.57 -12.16 -2.23
C PRO A 67 9.47 -13.14 -1.79
N SER A 68 9.36 -14.27 -2.51
CA SER A 68 8.40 -15.35 -2.26
C SER A 68 8.45 -15.90 -0.83
N VAL A 69 9.66 -16.01 -0.26
CA VAL A 69 9.87 -16.46 1.13
C VAL A 69 9.14 -15.61 2.19
N ARG A 70 8.68 -14.42 1.81
CA ARG A 70 7.91 -13.51 2.67
C ARG A 70 6.53 -13.15 2.07
N SER A 71 6.00 -14.01 1.19
CA SER A 71 4.70 -13.83 0.54
C SER A 71 3.56 -13.64 1.55
N ASP A 72 3.49 -14.44 2.61
CA ASP A 72 2.44 -14.32 3.63
C ASP A 72 2.51 -12.99 4.38
N VAL A 73 3.71 -12.46 4.59
CA VAL A 73 3.89 -11.14 5.19
C VAL A 73 3.39 -10.04 4.25
N TRP A 74 3.67 -10.14 2.96
CA TRP A 74 3.19 -9.22 1.93
C TRP A 74 1.66 -9.14 1.93
N LYS A 75 0.99 -10.29 1.79
CA LYS A 75 -0.47 -10.39 1.79
C LYS A 75 -1.09 -9.86 3.08
N SER A 76 -0.58 -10.30 4.23
CA SER A 76 -1.09 -9.90 5.54
C SER A 76 -0.98 -8.39 5.77
N LEU A 77 0.14 -7.78 5.38
CA LEU A 77 0.33 -6.35 5.55
C LEU A 77 -0.54 -5.52 4.59
N LEU A 78 -0.76 -5.96 3.34
CA LEU A 78 -1.69 -5.27 2.43
C LEU A 78 -3.10 -5.26 2.99
N ILE A 79 -3.56 -6.40 3.54
CA ILE A 79 -4.85 -6.51 4.21
C ILE A 79 -4.92 -5.56 5.42
N ALA A 80 -3.90 -5.57 6.28
CA ALA A 80 -3.86 -4.71 7.44
C ALA A 80 -3.93 -3.22 7.04
N ARG A 81 -3.17 -2.81 6.01
CA ARG A 81 -3.19 -1.43 5.51
C ARG A 81 -4.56 -1.01 4.97
N SER A 82 -5.31 -1.90 4.35
CA SER A 82 -6.65 -1.56 3.86
C SER A 82 -7.65 -1.35 5.01
N ILE A 83 -7.60 -2.21 6.03
CA ILE A 83 -8.50 -2.16 7.18
C ILE A 83 -8.23 -0.91 8.03
N GLU A 84 -6.97 -0.73 8.48
CA GLU A 84 -6.61 0.31 9.44
C GLU A 84 -6.72 1.74 8.86
N ASN A 85 -6.71 1.86 7.52
CA ASN A 85 -6.75 3.14 6.83
C ASN A 85 -8.09 3.44 6.15
N LEU A 86 -9.05 2.52 6.20
CA LEU A 86 -10.35 2.63 5.53
C LEU A 86 -10.18 3.07 4.06
N ALA A 87 -9.28 2.41 3.35
CA ALA A 87 -8.92 2.75 1.98
C ALA A 87 -8.73 1.49 1.13
N TYR A 88 -8.87 1.62 -0.18
CA TYR A 88 -8.41 0.58 -1.09
C TYR A 88 -6.89 0.45 -1.01
N VAL A 89 -6.38 -0.77 -1.18
CA VAL A 89 -4.94 -1.03 -1.26
C VAL A 89 -4.66 -1.88 -2.48
N ALA A 90 -3.77 -1.39 -3.35
CA ALA A 90 -3.25 -2.13 -4.48
C ALA A 90 -1.78 -2.48 -4.22
N GLY A 91 -1.48 -3.77 -4.18
CA GLY A 91 -0.12 -4.29 -4.11
C GLY A 91 0.30 -4.84 -5.48
N VAL A 92 1.34 -4.27 -6.07
CA VAL A 92 1.92 -4.71 -7.34
C VAL A 92 3.33 -5.19 -7.09
N ASN A 93 3.56 -6.48 -7.27
CA ASN A 93 4.86 -7.11 -7.02
C ASN A 93 5.35 -7.83 -8.29
N ARG A 94 6.65 -7.92 -8.44
CA ARG A 94 7.26 -8.67 -9.54
C ARG A 94 7.05 -10.18 -9.42
N VAL A 95 7.22 -10.89 -10.53
CA VAL A 95 7.34 -12.35 -10.60
C VAL A 95 8.74 -12.75 -11.11
N GLY A 96 9.08 -14.02 -10.95
CA GLY A 96 10.31 -14.64 -11.47
C GLY A 96 11.51 -14.47 -10.54
N ILE A 97 12.66 -14.90 -11.02
CA ILE A 97 13.93 -14.91 -10.28
C ILE A 97 14.72 -13.65 -10.59
N ASP A 98 15.26 -12.97 -9.59
CA ASP A 98 16.12 -11.80 -9.79
C ASP A 98 17.59 -12.17 -10.08
N GLY A 99 18.41 -11.16 -10.35
CA GLY A 99 19.85 -11.34 -10.65
C GLY A 99 20.68 -11.94 -9.52
N ASN A 100 20.12 -12.04 -8.29
CA ASN A 100 20.73 -12.67 -7.13
C ASN A 100 20.18 -14.08 -6.83
N GLY A 101 19.33 -14.62 -7.72
CA GLY A 101 18.69 -15.92 -7.55
C GLY A 101 17.51 -15.90 -6.56
N VAL A 102 16.99 -14.72 -6.22
CA VAL A 102 15.85 -14.61 -5.31
C VAL A 102 14.54 -14.73 -6.10
N GLU A 103 13.69 -15.63 -5.65
CA GLU A 103 12.40 -15.93 -6.26
C GLU A 103 11.31 -14.96 -5.79
N HIS A 104 10.41 -14.60 -6.72
CA HIS A 104 9.28 -13.69 -6.49
C HIS A 104 8.03 -14.27 -7.15
N THR A 105 7.01 -14.54 -6.35
CA THR A 105 5.74 -15.15 -6.79
C THR A 105 4.69 -14.12 -7.23
N GLY A 106 4.99 -12.82 -7.10
CA GLY A 106 4.02 -11.78 -7.37
C GLY A 106 3.08 -11.56 -6.18
N ASP A 107 2.04 -12.38 -6.05
CA ASP A 107 0.98 -12.20 -5.03
C ASP A 107 0.38 -10.79 -5.09
N SER A 108 0.27 -10.25 -6.30
CA SER A 108 -0.30 -8.93 -6.54
C SER A 108 -1.81 -8.97 -6.38
N GLY A 109 -2.39 -7.90 -5.86
CA GLY A 109 -3.82 -7.86 -5.64
C GLY A 109 -4.34 -6.50 -5.19
N ILE A 110 -5.66 -6.40 -5.16
CA ILE A 110 -6.39 -5.22 -4.69
C ILE A 110 -7.30 -5.64 -3.56
N TYR A 111 -7.28 -4.89 -2.47
CA TYR A 111 -8.06 -5.13 -1.27
C TYR A 111 -9.02 -3.98 -0.99
N GLU A 112 -10.24 -4.34 -0.58
CA GLU A 112 -11.25 -3.40 -0.12
C GLU A 112 -10.90 -2.83 1.28
N PRO A 113 -11.51 -1.71 1.69
CA PRO A 113 -11.36 -1.17 3.04
C PRO A 113 -11.74 -2.12 4.17
N SER A 114 -12.48 -3.18 3.85
CA SER A 114 -12.84 -4.28 4.77
C SER A 114 -11.74 -5.31 4.98
N GLY A 115 -10.66 -5.25 4.22
CA GLY A 115 -9.59 -6.26 4.16
C GLY A 115 -9.88 -7.42 3.20
N LYS A 116 -11.07 -7.47 2.61
CA LYS A 116 -11.39 -8.53 1.64
C LYS A 116 -10.64 -8.30 0.33
N PRO A 117 -10.13 -9.36 -0.30
CA PRO A 117 -9.59 -9.24 -1.63
C PRO A 117 -10.72 -8.92 -2.63
N LEU A 118 -10.58 -7.81 -3.35
CA LEU A 118 -11.43 -7.46 -4.47
C LEU A 118 -10.95 -8.16 -5.74
N PHE A 119 -9.65 -8.28 -5.88
CA PHE A 119 -9.02 -8.91 -7.02
C PHE A 119 -7.62 -9.44 -6.63
N LEU A 120 -7.30 -10.68 -7.04
CA LEU A 120 -5.99 -11.30 -6.85
C LEU A 120 -5.50 -11.81 -8.20
N LEU A 121 -4.23 -11.59 -8.50
CA LEU A 121 -3.55 -12.19 -9.64
C LEU A 121 -3.03 -13.59 -9.27
N PRO A 122 -3.01 -14.53 -10.23
CA PRO A 122 -2.35 -15.82 -10.03
C PRO A 122 -0.86 -15.63 -9.69
N PRO A 123 -0.30 -16.47 -8.83
CA PRO A 123 1.13 -16.45 -8.56
C PRO A 123 1.94 -16.89 -9.79
N ASP A 124 3.17 -16.41 -9.87
CA ASP A 124 4.17 -16.78 -10.90
C ASP A 124 3.79 -16.42 -12.34
N GLU A 125 2.75 -15.64 -12.54
CA GLU A 125 2.33 -15.19 -13.86
C GLU A 125 2.64 -13.70 -14.08
N GLU A 126 3.36 -13.41 -15.17
CA GLU A 126 3.53 -12.04 -15.66
C GLU A 126 2.26 -11.61 -16.41
N ILE A 127 1.36 -10.93 -15.73
CA ILE A 127 0.04 -10.60 -16.23
C ILE A 127 -0.35 -9.16 -15.92
N MET A 128 -1.13 -8.56 -16.79
CA MET A 128 -1.76 -7.27 -16.60
C MET A 128 -3.27 -7.44 -16.51
N ALA A 129 -3.87 -6.83 -15.49
CA ALA A 129 -5.32 -6.84 -15.32
C ALA A 129 -5.84 -5.46 -14.93
N THR A 130 -7.12 -5.25 -15.16
CA THR A 130 -7.83 -4.02 -14.82
C THR A 130 -9.01 -4.34 -13.91
N GLN A 131 -9.10 -3.60 -12.80
CA GLN A 131 -10.19 -3.69 -11.83
C GLN A 131 -10.81 -2.32 -11.62
N LEU A 132 -12.13 -2.25 -11.68
CA LEU A 132 -12.86 -1.03 -11.32
C LEU A 132 -12.98 -0.91 -9.81
N LEU A 133 -12.69 0.28 -9.30
CA LEU A 133 -12.91 0.65 -7.90
C LEU A 133 -14.12 1.58 -7.81
N SER A 134 -14.98 1.38 -6.82
CA SER A 134 -16.13 2.23 -6.57
C SER A 134 -15.83 3.26 -5.48
N TYR A 135 -15.82 4.53 -5.86
CA TYR A 135 -15.70 5.64 -4.89
C TYR A 135 -16.91 5.70 -3.97
N GLU A 136 -18.11 5.46 -4.51
CA GLU A 136 -19.34 5.45 -3.72
C GLU A 136 -19.32 4.35 -2.65
N ALA A 137 -18.91 3.13 -2.99
CA ALA A 137 -18.78 2.03 -2.02
C ALA A 137 -17.75 2.35 -0.93
N LEU A 138 -16.65 3.02 -1.28
CA LEU A 138 -15.66 3.49 -0.31
C LEU A 138 -16.28 4.48 0.70
N GLN A 139 -17.04 5.47 0.21
CA GLN A 139 -17.69 6.46 1.09
C GLN A 139 -18.75 5.81 1.98
N GLN A 140 -19.60 4.96 1.44
CA GLN A 140 -20.60 4.21 2.23
C GLN A 140 -19.95 3.35 3.33
N TRP A 141 -18.81 2.71 3.05
CA TRP A 141 -18.06 1.95 4.05
C TRP A 141 -17.53 2.85 5.16
N ARG A 142 -16.94 3.99 4.80
CA ARG A 142 -16.42 4.99 5.74
C ARG A 142 -17.51 5.58 6.62
N GLU A 143 -18.65 5.93 6.05
CA GLU A 143 -19.81 6.44 6.79
C GLU A 143 -20.36 5.42 7.79
N LYS A 144 -20.45 4.16 7.36
CA LYS A 144 -20.96 3.09 8.22
C LYS A 144 -20.08 2.79 9.42
N LEU A 145 -18.76 2.73 9.25
CA LEU A 145 -17.82 2.43 10.32
C LEU A 145 -17.35 3.68 11.05
N ASN A 146 -17.11 4.75 10.32
CA ASN A 146 -16.69 6.10 10.75
C ASN A 146 -15.51 6.15 11.75
N ALA A 147 -14.64 5.12 11.70
CA ALA A 147 -13.52 4.99 12.63
C ALA A 147 -12.47 6.13 12.51
N GLY A 148 -12.53 6.94 11.45
CA GLY A 148 -11.69 8.11 11.30
C GLY A 148 -11.87 9.15 12.41
N LEU A 149 -13.04 9.18 13.05
CA LEU A 149 -13.32 10.07 14.19
C LEU A 149 -12.57 9.67 15.47
N ASP A 150 -12.18 8.40 15.57
CA ASP A 150 -11.53 7.83 16.75
C ASP A 150 -10.00 7.72 16.58
N TRP A 151 -9.46 8.17 15.44
CA TRP A 151 -8.03 8.09 15.18
C TRP A 151 -7.25 9.15 15.96
N ASP A 152 -6.11 8.73 16.51
CA ASP A 152 -5.16 9.63 17.14
C ASP A 152 -4.46 10.53 16.10
N ASP A 153 -4.22 11.77 16.50
CA ASP A 153 -3.33 12.66 15.76
C ASP A 153 -1.86 12.33 16.09
N PHE A 154 -1.01 12.35 15.09
CA PHE A 154 0.42 12.14 15.28
C PHE A 154 1.26 12.96 14.28
N THR A 155 2.49 13.24 14.67
CA THR A 155 3.52 13.87 13.83
C THR A 155 4.66 12.90 13.59
N ILE A 156 5.30 13.04 12.44
CA ILE A 156 6.51 12.28 12.10
C ILE A 156 7.66 13.27 12.04
N ASP A 157 8.63 13.11 12.90
CA ASP A 157 9.87 13.89 12.88
C ASP A 157 10.87 13.29 11.86
N TYR A 158 11.58 14.15 11.12
CA TYR A 158 12.46 13.77 10.01
C TYR A 158 13.94 14.00 10.32
#